data_d0652345f1f66026911cef2780794300
#
_entry.id   d0652345f1f66026911cef2780794300
#
_cell.length_a   1.000
_cell.length_b   1.000
_cell.length_c   1.000
_cell.angle_alpha   90.00
_cell.angle_beta   90.00
_cell.angle_gamma   90.00
#
_symmetry.space_group_name_H-M   'P 1'
#
loop_
_entity.id
_entity.type
_entity.pdbx_description
1 polymer ?
#
loop_
_entity_poly.entity_id
_entity_poly.type
_entity_poly.pdbx_seq_one_letter_code
_entity_poly.pdbx_strand_id
1 'polypeptide(L)'
;MGDSHMGLQARLMSQALRKITGNAKRSNCMVVFINQIRMKIGVMFGSPETTTGGNALKFYASVRMDIRRIGAVKNGDEIIGNQTRVKVIKNKMAPPFRQAEFEITMVKVPTT
;
A
#
# COMPACT_ATOMS: atom_id res chain seq x y z
N MET A 1 -2.40 11.70 -25.55
CA MET A 1 -3.72 11.22 -25.07
C MET A 1 -3.61 10.56 -23.70
N GLY A 2 -2.65 9.64 -23.49
CA GLY A 2 -2.46 9.00 -22.20
C GLY A 2 -2.07 9.94 -21.08
N ASP A 3 -1.31 10.98 -21.37
CA ASP A 3 -0.84 11.94 -20.38
C ASP A 3 -1.96 12.79 -19.80
N SER A 4 -2.96 13.15 -20.59
CA SER A 4 -4.08 13.94 -20.12
C SER A 4 -4.98 13.14 -19.16
N HIS A 5 -5.16 11.84 -19.41
CA HIS A 5 -5.90 10.97 -18.49
C HIS A 5 -5.17 10.78 -17.16
N MET A 6 -3.88 10.61 -17.21
CA MET A 6 -3.07 10.46 -15.99
C MET A 6 -3.07 11.74 -15.17
N GLY A 7 -2.97 12.90 -15.83
CA GLY A 7 -3.05 14.19 -15.16
C GLY A 7 -4.40 14.44 -14.53
N LEU A 8 -5.48 14.05 -15.21
CA LEU A 8 -6.83 14.19 -14.69
C LEU A 8 -7.05 13.30 -13.46
N GLN A 9 -6.63 12.04 -13.53
CA GLN A 9 -6.75 11.13 -12.39
C GLN A 9 -5.98 11.64 -11.17
N ALA A 10 -4.76 12.12 -11.37
CA ALA A 10 -3.96 12.67 -10.28
C ALA A 10 -4.63 13.88 -9.64
N ARG A 11 -5.21 14.76 -10.47
CA ARG A 11 -5.91 15.95 -9.99
C ARG A 11 -7.16 15.59 -9.19
N LEU A 12 -7.97 14.67 -9.70
CA LEU A 12 -9.16 14.20 -9.01
C LEU A 12 -8.82 13.52 -7.70
N MET A 13 -7.77 12.72 -7.69
CA MET A 13 -7.29 12.05 -6.47
C MET A 13 -6.83 13.07 -5.44
N SER A 14 -6.09 14.10 -5.85
CA SER A 14 -5.65 15.16 -4.93
C SER A 14 -6.81 15.91 -4.31
N GLN A 15 -7.85 16.22 -5.10
CA GLN A 15 -9.04 16.88 -4.58
C GLN A 15 -9.78 16.00 -3.58
N ALA A 16 -9.93 14.72 -3.90
CA ALA A 16 -10.60 13.77 -3.01
C ALA A 16 -9.83 13.60 -1.69
N LEU A 17 -8.51 13.45 -1.77
CA LEU A 17 -7.68 13.28 -0.58
C LEU A 17 -7.68 14.51 0.31
N ARG A 18 -7.74 15.69 -0.27
CA ARG A 18 -7.83 16.93 0.50
C ARG A 18 -9.11 16.95 1.33
N LYS A 19 -10.24 16.59 0.72
CA LYS A 19 -11.53 16.51 1.42
C LYS A 19 -11.53 15.42 2.49
N ILE A 20 -10.99 14.24 2.18
CA ILE A 20 -10.91 13.13 3.11
C ILE A 20 -10.04 13.49 4.32
N THR A 21 -8.91 14.13 4.10
CA THR A 21 -8.00 14.55 5.17
C THR A 21 -8.72 15.49 6.14
N GLY A 22 -9.44 16.49 5.62
CA GLY A 22 -10.20 17.40 6.45
C GLY A 22 -11.31 16.71 7.24
N ASN A 23 -12.05 15.83 6.60
CA ASN A 23 -13.14 15.09 7.24
C ASN A 23 -12.62 14.10 8.29
N ALA A 24 -11.53 13.40 7.99
CA ALA A 24 -10.93 12.45 8.92
C ALA A 24 -10.46 13.16 10.20
N LYS A 25 -9.84 14.31 10.05
CA LYS A 25 -9.38 15.11 11.18
C LYS A 25 -10.56 15.57 12.07
N ARG A 26 -11.62 16.08 11.45
CA ARG A 26 -12.79 16.55 12.18
C ARG A 26 -13.55 15.43 12.86
N SER A 27 -13.58 14.25 12.23
CA SER A 27 -14.30 13.07 12.74
C SER A 27 -13.46 12.21 13.66
N ASN A 28 -12.19 12.55 13.86
CA ASN A 28 -11.24 11.75 14.63
C ASN A 28 -11.18 10.30 14.15
N CYS A 29 -11.09 10.14 12.82
CA CYS A 29 -11.17 8.88 12.12
C CYS A 29 -9.86 8.58 11.40
N MET A 30 -9.44 7.33 11.43
CA MET A 30 -8.29 6.87 10.65
C MET A 30 -8.77 6.32 9.32
N VAL A 31 -8.13 6.75 8.24
CA VAL A 31 -8.42 6.27 6.89
C VAL A 31 -7.23 5.47 6.38
N VAL A 32 -7.47 4.27 5.92
CA VAL A 32 -6.44 3.38 5.38
C VAL A 32 -6.75 3.10 3.91
N PHE A 33 -5.77 3.41 3.05
CA PHE A 33 -5.85 3.09 1.63
C PHE A 33 -5.07 1.81 1.35
N ILE A 34 -5.69 0.87 0.69
CA ILE A 34 -5.07 -0.37 0.25
C ILE A 34 -4.91 -0.30 -1.25
N ASN A 35 -3.67 -0.24 -1.71
CA ASN A 35 -3.35 -0.14 -3.12
C ASN A 35 -2.43 -1.27 -3.54
N GLN A 36 -2.64 -1.74 -4.77
CA GLN A 36 -1.73 -2.67 -5.40
C GLN A 36 -0.59 -1.91 -6.06
N ILE A 37 0.60 -2.47 -5.98
CA ILE A 37 1.75 -1.97 -6.73
C ILE A 37 1.61 -2.48 -8.17
N ARG A 38 1.71 -1.55 -9.12
CA ARG A 38 1.64 -1.90 -10.54
C ARG A 38 3.00 -1.67 -11.17
N MET A 39 3.37 -2.63 -12.03
CA MET A 39 4.57 -2.49 -12.84
C MET A 39 4.30 -1.53 -13.99
N LYS A 40 5.23 -0.60 -14.20
CA LYS A 40 5.14 0.34 -15.30
C LYS A 40 5.83 -0.25 -16.51
N ILE A 41 5.05 -0.55 -17.55
CA ILE A 41 5.54 -1.21 -18.76
C ILE A 41 6.45 -0.24 -19.52
N GLY A 42 7.60 -0.74 -19.97
CA GLY A 42 8.53 0.02 -20.80
C GLY A 42 9.48 0.92 -20.04
N VAL A 43 9.46 0.91 -18.73
CA VAL A 43 10.43 1.67 -17.94
C VAL A 43 11.77 0.95 -17.96
N MET A 44 12.79 1.60 -18.53
CA MET A 44 14.14 1.04 -18.60
C MET A 44 15.02 1.50 -17.45
N PHE A 45 14.72 2.63 -16.85
CA PHE A 45 15.50 3.22 -15.76
C PHE A 45 14.59 3.58 -14.61
N GLY A 46 15.11 3.48 -13.38
CA GLY A 46 14.36 3.74 -12.16
C GLY A 46 13.48 2.56 -11.74
N SER A 47 12.60 2.80 -10.78
CA SER A 47 11.70 1.77 -10.29
C SER A 47 10.56 1.55 -11.28
N PRO A 48 10.33 0.31 -11.74
CA PRO A 48 9.20 0.00 -12.60
C PRO A 48 7.87 -0.02 -11.85
N GLU A 49 7.90 0.05 -10.54
CA GLU A 49 6.70 -0.04 -9.72
C GLU A 49 6.09 1.34 -9.50
N THR A 50 4.77 1.42 -9.61
CA THR A 50 4.01 2.64 -9.33
C THR A 50 2.70 2.29 -8.65
N THR A 51 2.14 3.24 -7.90
CA THR A 51 0.84 3.06 -7.26
C THR A 51 -0.26 3.66 -8.12
N THR A 52 -1.46 3.10 -8.00
CA THR A 52 -2.65 3.64 -8.66
C THR A 52 -2.96 5.04 -8.12
N GLY A 53 -3.31 5.96 -9.00
CA GLY A 53 -3.60 7.35 -8.61
C GLY A 53 -2.40 8.25 -8.56
N GLY A 54 -1.23 7.79 -9.05
CA GLY A 54 -0.03 8.61 -9.18
C GLY A 54 0.59 8.95 -7.84
N ASN A 55 1.09 10.17 -7.72
CA ASN A 55 1.86 10.61 -6.56
C ASN A 55 1.03 11.26 -5.45
N ALA A 56 -0.27 11.42 -5.64
CA ALA A 56 -1.11 12.13 -4.68
C ALA A 56 -1.15 11.44 -3.33
N LEU A 57 -1.35 10.12 -3.30
CA LEU A 57 -1.34 9.35 -2.05
C LEU A 57 0.00 9.42 -1.34
N LYS A 58 1.10 9.42 -2.08
CA LYS A 58 2.44 9.54 -1.50
C LYS A 58 2.61 10.84 -0.74
N PHE A 59 2.01 11.91 -1.25
CA PHE A 59 2.08 13.23 -0.65
C PHE A 59 1.18 13.35 0.59
N TYR A 60 -0.08 12.91 0.47
CA TYR A 60 -1.07 13.09 1.54
C TYR A 60 -0.96 12.08 2.67
N ALA A 61 -0.42 10.89 2.43
CA ALA A 61 -0.33 9.86 3.46
C ALA A 61 0.61 10.26 4.59
N SER A 62 0.17 10.05 5.82
CA SER A 62 1.02 10.26 7.00
C SER A 62 1.99 9.09 7.20
N VAL A 63 1.52 7.89 6.92
CA VAL A 63 2.32 6.67 7.01
C VAL A 63 2.10 5.88 5.73
N ARG A 64 3.19 5.38 5.16
CA ARG A 64 3.14 4.50 4.00
C ARG A 64 3.90 3.22 4.31
N MET A 65 3.26 2.10 4.06
CA MET A 65 3.84 0.79 4.29
C MET A 65 3.84 -0.03 3.01
N ASP A 66 4.95 -0.69 2.77
CA ASP A 66 5.09 -1.66 1.68
C ASP A 66 4.96 -3.05 2.29
N ILE A 67 3.99 -3.83 1.83
CA ILE A 67 3.73 -5.16 2.34
C ILE A 67 4.02 -6.15 1.23
N ARG A 68 4.92 -7.10 1.50
CA ARG A 68 5.33 -8.11 0.51
C ARG A 68 5.36 -9.50 1.12
N ARG A 69 4.93 -10.46 0.33
CA ARG A 69 5.15 -11.86 0.63
C ARG A 69 6.60 -12.20 0.33
N ILE A 70 7.30 -12.78 1.30
CA ILE A 70 8.71 -13.16 1.15
C ILE A 70 8.93 -14.66 1.19
N GLY A 71 7.91 -15.44 1.51
CA GLY A 71 8.02 -16.89 1.54
C GLY A 71 6.69 -17.55 1.84
N ALA A 72 6.72 -18.86 1.95
CA ALA A 72 5.57 -19.66 2.32
C ALA A 72 5.81 -20.34 3.65
N VAL A 73 4.76 -20.47 4.45
CA VAL A 73 4.77 -21.29 5.65
C VAL A 73 4.15 -22.64 5.31
N LYS A 74 4.90 -23.69 5.53
CA LYS A 74 4.48 -25.05 5.17
C LYS A 74 4.34 -25.92 6.41
N ASN A 75 3.35 -26.80 6.38
CA ASN A 75 3.21 -27.89 7.30
C ASN A 75 3.32 -29.19 6.49
N GLY A 76 4.52 -29.79 6.48
CA GLY A 76 4.83 -30.87 5.54
C GLY A 76 4.84 -30.34 4.11
N ASP A 77 4.01 -30.92 3.24
CA ASP A 77 3.88 -30.50 1.85
C ASP A 77 2.77 -29.47 1.63
N GLU A 78 2.02 -29.16 2.67
CA GLU A 78 0.89 -28.24 2.60
C GLU A 78 1.31 -26.81 2.93
N ILE A 79 0.92 -25.86 2.08
CA ILE A 79 1.14 -24.44 2.35
C ILE A 79 0.00 -23.95 3.25
N ILE A 80 0.34 -23.51 4.46
CA ILE A 80 -0.63 -23.05 5.44
C ILE A 80 -0.63 -21.56 5.66
N GLY A 81 0.30 -20.83 5.06
CA GLY A 81 0.37 -19.40 5.22
C GLY A 81 1.50 -18.77 4.44
N ASN A 82 1.73 -17.50 4.72
CA ASN A 82 2.75 -16.69 4.06
C ASN A 82 3.66 -16.04 5.08
N GLN A 83 4.94 -16.01 4.79
CA GLN A 83 5.86 -15.11 5.46
C GLN A 83 5.75 -13.74 4.81
N THR A 84 5.53 -12.73 5.61
CA THR A 84 5.22 -11.38 5.14
C THR A 84 6.21 -10.39 5.74
N ARG A 85 6.65 -9.46 4.92
CA ARG A 85 7.48 -8.34 5.37
C ARG A 85 6.73 -7.04 5.17
N VAL A 86 6.68 -6.24 6.22
CA VAL A 86 6.15 -4.88 6.17
C VAL A 86 7.30 -3.92 6.36
N LYS A 87 7.48 -3.02 5.43
CA LYS A 87 8.50 -1.98 5.50
C LYS A 87 7.83 -0.62 5.52
N VAL A 88 8.15 0.20 6.52
CA VAL A 88 7.63 1.57 6.61
C VAL A 88 8.48 2.45 5.71
N ILE A 89 7.90 2.95 4.63
CA ILE A 89 8.61 3.76 3.64
C ILE A 89 8.41 5.25 3.83
N LYS A 90 7.38 5.64 4.59
CA LYS A 90 7.15 7.04 4.98
C LYS A 90 6.47 7.06 6.33
N ASN A 91 6.93 7.93 7.22
CA ASN A 91 6.29 8.15 8.51
C ASN A 91 6.54 9.59 8.95
N LYS A 92 5.49 10.39 9.04
CA LYS A 92 5.59 11.79 9.47
C LYS A 92 5.80 11.94 10.97
N MET A 93 5.51 10.90 11.75
CA MET A 93 5.46 10.97 13.20
C MET A 93 6.68 10.35 13.89
N ALA A 94 7.47 9.57 13.15
CA ALA A 94 8.63 8.86 13.69
C ALA A 94 9.60 8.54 12.54
N PRO A 95 10.86 8.15 12.84
CA PRO A 95 11.79 7.76 11.80
C PRO A 95 11.25 6.61 10.95
N PRO A 96 11.31 6.74 9.61
CA PRO A 96 10.87 5.68 8.71
C PRO A 96 11.91 4.58 8.57
N PHE A 97 11.67 3.66 7.62
CA PHE A 97 12.56 2.58 7.20
C PHE A 97 12.72 1.43 8.19
N ARG A 98 11.86 1.35 9.17
CA ARG A 98 11.77 0.15 10.00
C ARG A 98 10.98 -0.91 9.25
N GLN A 99 11.32 -2.15 9.50
CA GLN A 99 10.62 -3.29 8.90
C GLN A 99 10.33 -4.36 9.95
N ALA A 100 9.28 -5.11 9.70
CA ALA A 100 8.89 -6.25 10.52
C ALA A 100 8.58 -7.43 9.60
N GLU A 101 8.92 -8.61 10.07
CA GLU A 101 8.59 -9.85 9.37
C GLU A 101 7.74 -10.71 10.30
N PHE A 102 6.69 -11.29 9.74
CA PHE A 102 5.78 -12.12 10.50
C PHE A 102 5.10 -13.13 9.57
N GLU A 103 4.46 -14.11 10.18
CA GLU A 103 3.72 -15.13 9.45
C GLU A 103 2.23 -14.83 9.50
N ILE A 104 1.59 -14.92 8.35
CA ILE A 104 0.12 -14.90 8.25
C ILE A 104 -0.30 -16.31 7.92
N THR A 105 -0.93 -16.98 8.86
CA THR A 105 -1.43 -18.34 8.68
C THR A 105 -2.91 -18.33 8.42
N MET A 106 -3.36 -19.19 7.50
CA MET A 106 -4.78 -19.38 7.28
C MET A 106 -5.34 -20.33 8.34
N VAL A 107 -6.22 -19.81 9.17
CA VAL A 107 -6.95 -20.63 10.12
C VAL A 107 -8.22 -21.11 9.42
N LYS A 108 -8.37 -22.43 9.31
CA LYS A 108 -9.63 -22.99 8.84
C LYS A 108 -10.71 -22.68 9.87
N VAL A 109 -11.68 -21.85 9.49
CA VAL A 109 -12.86 -21.65 10.30
C VAL A 109 -13.66 -22.95 10.25
N PRO A 110 -13.94 -23.57 11.40
CA PRO A 110 -14.75 -24.80 11.37
C PRO A 110 -16.11 -24.52 10.77
N THR A 111 -16.39 -25.20 9.66
CA THR A 111 -17.72 -25.18 9.06
C THR A 111 -18.57 -26.20 9.79
N THR A 112 -19.44 -25.71 10.61
CA THR A 112 -20.49 -26.53 11.20
C THR A 112 -21.75 -26.41 10.41
#